data_ca156bce3627988eec7b2c7741e18d33
#
_entry.id   ca156bce3627988eec7b2c7741e18d33
#
_cell.length_a   1.000
_cell.length_b   1.000
_cell.length_c   1.000
_cell.angle_alpha   90.00
_cell.angle_beta   90.00
_cell.angle_gamma   90.00
#
_symmetry.space_group_name_H-M   'P 1'
#
loop_
_entity.id
_entity.type
_entity.pdbx_description
1 polymer ?
#
loop_
_entity_poly.entity_id
_entity_poly.type
_entity_poly.pdbx_seq_one_letter_code
_entity_poly.pdbx_strand_id
1 'polypeptide(L)'
;HKPKLVIGFGGKTVMASPDHYQAMQITDAAVFYSRLTKWDEHFDGLPVHTVSAQLGFPISFHSLETPDASGIIITDIGDTLAAKVEAIRCYETQFPAKKAGIFSAVETMNRYHGLTAGFEAGELFLTYRSVGVVDLMRWACPGQARS
;
A
#
# COMPACT_ATOMS: atom_id res chain seq x y z
N HIS A 1 -0.98 10.17 -16.73
CA HIS A 1 -0.66 8.73 -16.71
C HIS A 1 -1.90 7.82 -16.65
N LYS A 2 -3.03 8.30 -16.17
CA LYS A 2 -4.29 7.54 -16.05
C LYS A 2 -4.12 6.21 -15.29
N PRO A 3 -3.63 6.24 -14.02
CA PRO A 3 -3.37 5.04 -13.26
C PRO A 3 -4.66 4.28 -12.97
N LYS A 4 -4.63 2.95 -13.09
CA LYS A 4 -5.74 2.08 -12.65
C LYS A 4 -5.70 1.85 -11.14
N LEU A 5 -4.51 1.79 -10.58
CA LEU A 5 -4.24 1.62 -9.15
C LEU A 5 -3.42 2.79 -8.64
N VAL A 6 -3.82 3.36 -7.51
CA VAL A 6 -3.03 4.33 -6.76
C VAL A 6 -2.71 3.74 -5.39
N ILE A 7 -1.46 3.79 -5.00
CA ILE A 7 -1.00 3.42 -3.66
C ILE A 7 -0.48 4.69 -2.99
N GLY A 8 -1.12 5.08 -1.90
CA GLY A 8 -0.74 6.21 -1.08
C GLY A 8 -0.41 5.79 0.35
N PHE A 9 -0.12 6.74 1.22
CA PHE A 9 0.00 6.42 2.65
C PHE A 9 -1.33 5.90 3.21
N GLY A 10 -1.26 4.93 4.11
CA GLY A 10 -2.39 4.28 4.75
C GLY A 10 -2.51 4.67 6.22
N GLY A 11 -3.40 5.63 6.51
CA GLY A 11 -3.68 6.03 7.88
C GLY A 11 -2.64 6.95 8.52
N LYS A 12 -2.91 7.31 9.78
CA LYS A 12 -2.02 8.13 10.59
C LYS A 12 -1.03 7.24 11.33
N THR A 13 0.25 7.45 11.11
CA THR A 13 1.31 6.78 11.88
C THR A 13 1.64 7.63 13.10
N VAL A 14 1.49 7.05 14.29
CA VAL A 14 1.83 7.72 15.56
C VAL A 14 3.33 8.02 15.58
N MET A 15 3.71 9.22 16.00
CA MET A 15 5.10 9.72 16.06
C MET A 15 5.84 9.83 14.70
N ALA A 16 5.14 9.59 13.58
CA ALA A 16 5.69 9.91 12.27
C ALA A 16 5.50 11.39 11.92
N SER A 17 6.21 11.85 10.89
CA SER A 17 6.07 13.20 10.39
C SER A 17 4.63 13.48 9.94
N PRO A 18 4.05 14.66 10.29
CA PRO A 18 2.67 15.01 9.92
C PRO A 18 2.41 15.03 8.41
N ASP A 19 3.44 15.21 7.58
CA ASP A 19 3.36 15.23 6.12
C ASP A 19 2.93 13.89 5.53
N HIS A 20 3.18 12.77 6.18
CA HIS A 20 2.65 11.46 5.76
C HIS A 20 1.11 11.46 5.76
N TYR A 21 0.51 11.99 6.82
CA TYR A 21 -0.94 12.09 6.90
C TYR A 21 -1.51 13.11 5.90
N GLN A 22 -0.82 14.23 5.72
CA GLN A 22 -1.18 15.21 4.69
C GLN A 22 -1.11 14.60 3.28
N ALA A 23 -0.06 13.84 2.97
CA ALA A 23 0.08 13.16 1.68
C ALA A 23 -1.06 12.15 1.44
N MET A 24 -1.51 11.43 2.47
CA MET A 24 -2.70 10.57 2.37
C MET A 24 -3.93 11.40 1.98
N GLN A 25 -4.21 12.50 2.68
CA GLN A 25 -5.37 13.36 2.40
C GLN A 25 -5.31 13.96 0.99
N ILE A 26 -4.12 14.38 0.53
CA ILE A 26 -3.91 14.87 -0.84
C ILE A 26 -4.20 13.76 -1.87
N THR A 27 -3.75 12.54 -1.60
CA THR A 27 -4.01 11.40 -2.46
C THR A 27 -5.50 11.10 -2.56
N ASP A 28 -6.21 11.07 -1.43
CA ASP A 28 -7.65 10.85 -1.38
C ASP A 28 -8.42 11.92 -2.16
N ALA A 29 -8.05 13.19 -1.97
CA ALA A 29 -8.63 14.30 -2.68
C ALA A 29 -8.36 14.20 -4.20
N ALA A 30 -7.13 13.90 -4.62
CA ALA A 30 -6.75 13.76 -6.02
C ALA A 30 -7.52 12.64 -6.71
N VAL A 31 -7.66 11.47 -6.07
CA VAL A 31 -8.45 10.33 -6.58
C VAL A 31 -9.93 10.71 -6.68
N PHE A 32 -10.45 11.47 -5.73
CA PHE A 32 -11.84 11.94 -5.78
C PHE A 32 -12.04 12.95 -6.91
N TYR A 33 -11.19 13.97 -7.00
CA TYR A 33 -11.35 15.06 -7.97
C TYR A 33 -11.08 14.63 -9.40
N SER A 34 -10.22 13.65 -9.65
CA SER A 34 -9.89 13.17 -11.00
C SER A 34 -11.10 12.69 -11.82
N ARG A 35 -12.21 12.34 -11.18
CA ARG A 35 -13.46 11.85 -11.79
C ARG A 35 -14.55 12.93 -11.96
N LEU A 36 -14.29 14.16 -11.49
CA LEU A 36 -15.29 15.22 -11.54
C LEU A 36 -15.34 15.89 -12.92
N THR A 37 -16.54 15.98 -13.49
CA THR A 37 -16.77 16.53 -14.83
C THR A 37 -16.95 18.05 -14.88
N LYS A 38 -17.12 18.70 -13.73
CA LYS A 38 -17.42 20.14 -13.66
C LYS A 38 -16.21 20.97 -13.17
N TRP A 39 -15.02 20.41 -13.27
CA TRP A 39 -13.78 21.02 -12.77
C TRP A 39 -12.77 21.28 -13.90
N ASP A 40 -13.23 21.30 -15.14
CA ASP A 40 -12.38 21.46 -16.32
C ASP A 40 -11.50 22.71 -16.27
N GLU A 41 -12.05 23.82 -15.72
CA GLU A 41 -11.31 25.07 -15.54
C GLU A 41 -10.10 24.94 -14.59
N HIS A 42 -10.17 24.02 -13.63
CA HIS A 42 -9.11 23.77 -12.66
C HIS A 42 -8.08 22.74 -13.15
N PHE A 43 -8.42 21.97 -14.18
CA PHE A 43 -7.59 20.87 -14.69
C PHE A 43 -7.17 21.07 -16.15
N ASP A 44 -7.11 22.33 -16.63
CA ASP A 44 -6.64 22.68 -17.97
C ASP A 44 -7.32 21.86 -19.10
N GLY A 45 -8.59 21.53 -18.93
CA GLY A 45 -9.35 20.73 -19.89
C GLY A 45 -8.91 19.25 -19.99
N LEU A 46 -8.15 18.75 -19.05
CA LEU A 46 -7.77 17.33 -19.03
C LEU A 46 -9.01 16.44 -18.88
N PRO A 47 -9.09 15.34 -19.66
CA PRO A 47 -10.22 14.44 -19.56
C PRO A 47 -10.30 13.77 -18.19
N VAL A 48 -11.52 13.61 -17.67
CA VAL A 48 -11.77 12.92 -16.41
C VAL A 48 -11.18 11.51 -16.43
N HIS A 49 -10.71 11.07 -15.27
CA HIS A 49 -10.17 9.73 -15.09
C HIS A 49 -10.68 9.10 -13.80
N THR A 50 -11.13 7.86 -13.88
CA THR A 50 -11.55 7.09 -12.72
C THR A 50 -10.47 6.07 -12.34
N VAL A 51 -9.90 6.23 -11.17
CA VAL A 51 -8.99 5.25 -10.58
C VAL A 51 -9.81 4.02 -10.16
N SER A 52 -9.42 2.84 -10.61
CA SER A 52 -10.14 1.59 -10.35
C SER A 52 -9.99 1.12 -8.91
N ALA A 53 -8.80 1.29 -8.33
CA ALA A 53 -8.52 0.91 -6.95
C ALA A 53 -7.54 1.89 -6.28
N GLN A 54 -7.74 2.11 -4.99
CA GLN A 54 -6.83 2.84 -4.14
C GLN A 54 -6.48 1.97 -2.94
N LEU A 55 -5.20 1.86 -2.64
CA LEU A 55 -4.67 1.15 -1.49
C LEU A 55 -3.87 2.08 -0.60
N GLY A 56 -3.91 1.81 0.69
CA GLY A 56 -3.10 2.50 1.68
C GLY A 56 -1.88 1.67 2.07
N PHE A 57 -0.69 2.26 2.02
CA PHE A 57 0.52 1.65 2.56
C PHE A 57 0.77 2.18 3.97
N PRO A 58 0.59 1.36 5.02
CA PRO A 58 0.85 1.78 6.39
C PRO A 58 2.35 1.82 6.66
N ILE A 59 2.86 2.95 7.16
CA ILE A 59 4.22 3.02 7.68
C ILE A 59 4.13 2.87 9.20
N SER A 60 4.51 1.70 9.70
CA SER A 60 4.65 1.47 11.14
C SER A 60 5.88 0.60 11.38
N PHE A 61 6.80 1.13 12.18
CA PHE A 61 7.99 0.39 12.64
C PHE A 61 7.90 0.04 14.13
N HIS A 62 6.82 0.44 14.79
CA HIS A 62 6.69 0.35 16.25
C HIS A 62 5.42 -0.39 16.70
N SER A 63 4.51 -0.71 15.77
CA SER A 63 3.28 -1.43 16.08
C SER A 63 2.91 -2.37 14.95
N LEU A 64 2.40 -3.54 15.32
CA LEU A 64 1.77 -4.49 14.39
C LEU A 64 0.30 -4.15 14.14
N GLU A 65 -0.24 -3.15 14.84
CA GLU A 65 -1.60 -2.70 14.64
C GLU A 65 -1.73 -2.00 13.31
N THR A 66 -2.76 -2.38 12.56
CA THR A 66 -3.13 -1.69 11.33
C THR A 66 -4.11 -0.58 11.65
N PRO A 67 -4.02 0.58 10.97
CA PRO A 67 -5.05 1.61 11.05
C PRO A 67 -6.42 1.06 10.64
N ASP A 68 -7.48 1.73 11.06
CA ASP A 68 -8.85 1.40 10.65
C ASP A 68 -8.98 1.36 9.13
N ALA A 69 -9.35 0.22 8.61
CA ALA A 69 -9.53 -0.03 7.19
C ALA A 69 -10.65 -1.05 6.97
N SER A 70 -11.25 -1.05 5.78
CA SER A 70 -12.29 -2.04 5.42
C SER A 70 -11.73 -3.45 5.26
N GLY A 71 -10.44 -3.56 4.99
CA GLY A 71 -9.76 -4.84 4.85
C GLY A 71 -8.27 -4.70 4.60
N ILE A 72 -7.62 -5.82 4.51
CA ILE A 72 -6.18 -5.95 4.29
C ILE A 72 -5.95 -6.83 3.06
N ILE A 73 -5.00 -6.43 2.23
CA ILE A 73 -4.43 -7.26 1.16
C ILE A 73 -2.96 -7.46 1.47
N ILE A 74 -2.49 -8.68 1.36
CA ILE A 74 -1.07 -9.01 1.47
C ILE A 74 -0.61 -9.53 0.11
N THR A 75 0.37 -8.84 -0.46
CA THR A 75 1.00 -9.22 -1.73
C THR A 75 2.29 -9.99 -1.44
N ASP A 76 2.48 -11.13 -2.11
CA ASP A 76 3.75 -11.86 -2.04
C ASP A 76 4.91 -11.00 -2.59
N ILE A 77 5.94 -10.85 -1.77
CA ILE A 77 7.18 -10.15 -2.11
C ILE A 77 8.41 -11.00 -1.78
N GLY A 78 8.28 -12.32 -1.64
CA GLY A 78 9.39 -13.21 -1.30
C GLY A 78 10.60 -12.95 -2.18
N ASP A 79 10.40 -12.95 -3.49
CA ASP A 79 11.47 -12.73 -4.48
C ASP A 79 12.00 -11.28 -4.52
N THR A 80 11.27 -10.31 -3.98
CA THR A 80 11.61 -8.87 -4.07
C THR A 80 11.92 -8.22 -2.73
N LEU A 81 11.86 -8.93 -1.63
CA LEU A 81 12.13 -8.40 -0.30
C LEU A 81 13.52 -7.77 -0.20
N ALA A 82 14.54 -8.43 -0.76
CA ALA A 82 15.90 -7.90 -0.76
C ALA A 82 16.00 -6.57 -1.55
N ALA A 83 15.35 -6.51 -2.71
CA ALA A 83 15.32 -5.28 -3.51
C ALA A 83 14.59 -4.14 -2.78
N LYS A 84 13.52 -4.44 -2.04
CA LYS A 84 12.82 -3.48 -1.19
C LYS A 84 13.75 -2.90 -0.12
N VAL A 85 14.49 -3.74 0.57
CA VAL A 85 15.42 -3.31 1.63
C VAL A 85 16.54 -2.43 1.04
N GLU A 86 17.11 -2.83 -0.11
CA GLU A 86 18.11 -2.02 -0.80
C GLU A 86 17.56 -0.67 -1.28
N ALA A 87 16.33 -0.63 -1.78
CA ALA A 87 15.68 0.63 -2.13
C ALA A 87 15.54 1.58 -0.93
N ILE A 88 15.23 1.05 0.27
CA ILE A 88 15.17 1.86 1.50
C ILE A 88 16.58 2.35 1.89
N ARG A 89 17.63 1.54 1.70
CA ARG A 89 19.03 1.93 1.97
C ARG A 89 19.51 3.14 1.16
N CYS A 90 18.95 3.34 -0.03
CA CYS A 90 19.27 4.50 -0.86
C CYS A 90 18.89 5.85 -0.20
N TYR A 91 18.03 5.84 0.82
CA TYR A 91 17.65 7.05 1.56
C TYR A 91 18.55 7.29 2.77
N GLU A 92 19.85 7.47 2.53
CA GLU A 92 20.90 7.59 3.56
C GLU A 92 20.63 8.72 4.58
N THR A 93 20.01 9.83 4.14
CA THR A 93 19.66 10.95 5.01
C THR A 93 18.60 10.59 6.04
N GLN A 94 17.70 9.64 5.70
CA GLN A 94 16.63 9.16 6.58
C GLN A 94 17.09 7.98 7.44
N PHE A 95 17.94 7.12 6.88
CA PHE A 95 18.41 5.88 7.49
C PHE A 95 19.94 5.82 7.57
N PRO A 96 20.57 6.75 8.33
CA PRO A 96 22.01 6.71 8.55
C PRO A 96 22.44 5.44 9.32
N ALA A 97 23.71 5.11 9.30
CA ALA A 97 24.26 3.88 9.91
C ALA A 97 23.78 3.61 11.35
N LYS A 98 23.61 4.67 12.15
CA LYS A 98 23.07 4.55 13.53
C LYS A 98 21.62 4.03 13.61
N LYS A 99 20.88 4.03 12.51
CA LYS A 99 19.53 3.51 12.38
C LYS A 99 19.47 2.17 11.64
N ALA A 100 20.58 1.44 11.52
CA ALA A 100 20.66 0.19 10.75
C ALA A 100 19.64 -0.88 11.17
N GLY A 101 19.21 -0.86 12.45
CA GLY A 101 18.16 -1.76 12.95
C GLY A 101 16.80 -1.64 12.22
N ILE A 102 16.56 -0.53 11.51
CA ILE A 102 15.31 -0.35 10.73
C ILE A 102 15.19 -1.38 9.59
N PHE A 103 16.32 -1.77 8.97
CA PHE A 103 16.30 -2.74 7.88
C PHE A 103 15.85 -4.12 8.35
N SER A 104 16.38 -4.57 9.51
CA SER A 104 15.92 -5.82 10.13
C SER A 104 14.47 -5.74 10.58
N ALA A 105 13.99 -4.57 11.05
CA ALA A 105 12.60 -4.39 11.39
C ALA A 105 11.70 -4.50 10.14
N VAL A 106 12.09 -3.89 9.02
CA VAL A 106 11.37 -4.00 7.75
C VAL A 106 11.31 -5.46 7.28
N GLU A 107 12.42 -6.19 7.28
CA GLU A 107 12.44 -7.60 6.92
C GLU A 107 11.52 -8.42 7.82
N THR A 108 11.64 -8.26 9.14
CA THR A 108 10.82 -8.98 10.12
C THR A 108 9.33 -8.73 9.91
N MET A 109 8.94 -7.48 9.72
CA MET A 109 7.54 -7.11 9.48
C MET A 109 7.00 -7.75 8.19
N ASN A 110 7.77 -7.69 7.11
CA ASN A 110 7.33 -8.28 5.85
C ASN A 110 7.25 -9.82 5.93
N ARG A 111 8.17 -10.48 6.64
CA ARG A 111 8.07 -11.93 6.90
C ARG A 111 6.88 -12.27 7.78
N TYR A 112 6.59 -11.47 8.80
CA TYR A 112 5.39 -11.64 9.62
C TYR A 112 4.10 -11.52 8.79
N HIS A 113 3.98 -10.48 7.96
CA HIS A 113 2.82 -10.33 7.07
C HIS A 113 2.71 -11.48 6.08
N GLY A 114 3.84 -11.91 5.48
CA GLY A 114 3.86 -13.05 4.57
C GLY A 114 3.36 -14.33 5.25
N LEU A 115 3.83 -14.60 6.46
CA LEU A 115 3.40 -15.78 7.24
C LEU A 115 1.88 -15.82 7.43
N THR A 116 1.23 -14.69 7.68
CA THR A 116 -0.23 -14.63 7.87
C THR A 116 -1.01 -14.92 6.58
N ALA A 117 -0.37 -14.81 5.41
CA ALA A 117 -0.97 -15.04 4.10
C ALA A 117 -0.44 -16.30 3.38
N GLY A 118 0.46 -17.07 4.04
CA GLY A 118 1.04 -18.27 3.45
C GLY A 118 2.21 -18.00 2.49
N PHE A 119 2.88 -16.83 2.60
CA PHE A 119 4.03 -16.43 1.80
C PHE A 119 5.30 -16.38 2.67
N GLU A 120 6.47 -16.44 2.03
CA GLU A 120 7.75 -16.25 2.73
C GLU A 120 7.88 -14.80 3.25
N ALA A 121 7.47 -13.84 2.44
CA ALA A 121 7.38 -12.44 2.84
C ALA A 121 6.19 -11.77 2.12
N GLY A 122 5.53 -10.84 2.79
CA GLY A 122 4.36 -10.15 2.26
C GLY A 122 4.39 -8.67 2.53
N GLU A 123 3.90 -7.88 1.58
CA GLU A 123 3.65 -6.47 1.75
C GLU A 123 2.17 -6.23 2.01
N LEU A 124 1.88 -5.57 3.12
CA LEU A 124 0.52 -5.29 3.56
C LEU A 124 0.03 -3.97 2.98
N PHE A 125 -1.18 -4.03 2.42
CA PHE A 125 -1.94 -2.85 1.97
C PHE A 125 -3.31 -2.81 2.65
N LEU A 126 -3.73 -1.62 3.00
CA LEU A 126 -5.07 -1.35 3.51
C LEU A 126 -6.03 -1.12 2.35
N THR A 127 -7.22 -1.68 2.42
CA THR A 127 -8.30 -1.39 1.49
C THR A 127 -9.35 -0.52 2.15
N TYR A 128 -9.85 0.47 1.40
CA TYR A 128 -10.94 1.36 1.86
C TYR A 128 -12.30 0.90 1.34
N ARG A 129 -12.32 -0.23 0.63
CA ARG A 129 -13.51 -0.88 0.11
C ARG A 129 -13.43 -2.38 0.36
N SER A 130 -14.59 -3.02 0.48
CA SER A 130 -14.66 -4.48 0.48
C SER A 130 -14.06 -5.05 -0.80
N VAL A 131 -13.27 -6.10 -0.67
CA VAL A 131 -12.70 -6.83 -1.80
C VAL A 131 -13.75 -7.82 -2.31
N GLY A 132 -14.20 -7.64 -3.55
CA GLY A 132 -15.12 -8.57 -4.20
C GLY A 132 -14.38 -9.79 -4.74
N VAL A 133 -14.90 -10.98 -4.45
CA VAL A 133 -14.41 -12.24 -4.99
C VAL A 133 -15.50 -12.86 -5.85
N VAL A 134 -15.20 -13.12 -7.12
CA VAL A 134 -16.17 -13.67 -8.09
C VAL A 134 -16.42 -15.17 -7.83
N ASP A 135 -15.40 -15.89 -7.41
CA ASP A 135 -15.48 -17.33 -7.17
C ASP A 135 -14.62 -17.67 -5.93
N LEU A 136 -15.31 -18.01 -4.83
CA LEU A 136 -14.65 -18.35 -3.57
C LEU A 136 -13.76 -19.59 -3.67
N MET A 137 -14.12 -20.58 -4.49
CA MET A 137 -13.33 -21.79 -4.62
C MET A 137 -12.04 -21.51 -5.41
N ARG A 138 -12.12 -20.70 -6.44
CA ARG A 138 -10.93 -20.26 -7.19
C ARG A 138 -10.00 -19.40 -6.35
N TRP A 139 -10.56 -18.59 -5.47
CA TRP A 139 -9.77 -17.81 -4.52
C TRP A 139 -9.11 -18.70 -3.47
N ALA A 140 -9.85 -19.66 -2.90
CA ALA A 140 -9.34 -20.55 -1.86
C ALA A 140 -8.36 -21.62 -2.40
N CYS A 141 -8.46 -21.98 -3.68
CA CYS A 141 -7.67 -23.03 -4.32
C CYS A 141 -7.10 -22.56 -5.65
N PRO A 142 -6.17 -21.58 -5.67
CA PRO A 142 -5.71 -20.90 -6.89
C PRO A 142 -4.99 -21.83 -7.90
N GLY A 143 -4.55 -23.03 -7.50
CA GLY A 143 -3.86 -23.99 -8.34
C GLY A 143 -4.75 -25.07 -8.97
N GLN A 144 -6.04 -25.11 -8.67
CA GLN A 144 -6.95 -26.10 -9.25
C GLN A 144 -7.66 -25.49 -10.46
N ALA A 145 -7.12 -25.75 -11.66
CA ALA A 145 -7.87 -25.54 -12.89
C ALA A 145 -9.14 -26.44 -12.86
N ARG A 146 -10.30 -25.91 -13.23
CA ARG A 146 -11.49 -26.74 -13.44
C ARG A 146 -11.17 -27.77 -14.52
N SER A 147 -11.15 -29.04 -14.13
CA SER A 147 -11.16 -30.19 -15.04
C SER A 147 -12.47 -30.24 -15.83
#